data_8a9ec1483b6803515a4537624c8df913
#
_entry.id   8a9ec1483b6803515a4537624c8df913
#
_cell.length_a   1.000
_cell.length_b   1.000
_cell.length_c   1.000
_cell.angle_alpha   90.00
_cell.angle_beta   90.00
_cell.angle_gamma   90.00
#
_symmetry.space_group_name_H-M   'P 1'
#
loop_
_entity.id
_entity.type
_entity.pdbx_description
1 polymer ?
#
loop_
_entity_poly.entity_id
_entity_poly.type
_entity_poly.pdbx_seq_one_letter_code
_entity_poly.pdbx_strand_id
1 'polypeptide(L)'
;NKLCLIIQKTFHLKRSKLPFKQIYGGSGWWSLQRDAAEYVYKEWFNKKLHKRLAYTFAPDEMIVMTLLLNSDKHFPVVNDNLRFMIWEAGLSGPRNLTISDFDKLKHTNAFFARKMNPVDNADLYHKINKELNKTEI
;
A
#
# COMPACT_ATOMS: atom_id res chain seq x y z
N ASN A 1 11.41 18.06 5.45
CA ASN A 1 11.01 17.69 6.83
C ASN A 1 12.18 17.57 7.83
N LYS A 2 13.40 17.98 7.44
CA LYS A 2 14.52 18.10 8.39
C LYS A 2 14.23 19.11 9.50
N LEU A 3 13.52 20.19 9.19
CA LEU A 3 13.12 21.23 10.14
C LEU A 3 12.23 20.66 11.27
N CYS A 4 11.23 19.85 10.95
CA CYS A 4 10.38 19.22 11.96
C CYS A 4 11.16 18.29 12.90
N LEU A 5 12.16 17.58 12.38
CA LEU A 5 13.03 16.73 13.18
C LEU A 5 13.96 17.55 14.10
N ILE A 6 14.45 18.69 13.62
CA ILE A 6 15.26 19.62 14.42
C ILE A 6 14.41 20.17 15.57
N ILE A 7 13.19 20.67 15.28
CA ILE A 7 12.26 21.18 16.28
C ILE A 7 11.93 20.11 17.33
N GLN A 8 11.62 18.86 16.89
CA GLN A 8 11.35 17.76 17.81
C GLN A 8 12.53 17.45 18.73
N LYS A 9 13.76 17.47 18.20
CA LYS A 9 14.98 17.23 18.99
C LYS A 9 15.25 18.37 19.96
N THR A 10 15.15 19.62 19.50
CA THR A 10 15.42 20.83 20.32
C THR A 10 14.44 20.96 21.49
N PHE A 11 13.16 20.70 21.25
CA PHE A 11 12.11 20.81 22.28
C PHE A 11 11.84 19.49 23.01
N HIS A 12 12.63 18.45 22.81
CA HIS A 12 12.47 17.11 23.42
C HIS A 12 11.03 16.59 23.33
N LEU A 13 10.32 16.88 22.22
CA LEU A 13 8.93 16.49 22.03
C LEU A 13 8.85 14.96 21.87
N LYS A 14 8.43 14.28 22.93
CA LYS A 14 8.19 12.84 22.91
C LYS A 14 6.80 12.58 22.33
N ARG A 15 6.74 11.79 21.26
CA ARG A 15 5.46 11.28 20.75
C ARG A 15 4.86 10.29 21.75
N SER A 16 3.54 10.31 21.89
CA SER A 16 2.86 9.25 22.65
C SER A 16 3.11 7.89 21.99
N LYS A 17 3.47 6.90 22.78
CA LYS A 17 3.62 5.54 22.29
C LYS A 17 2.31 5.05 21.67
N LEU A 18 2.40 4.36 20.56
CA LEU A 18 1.24 3.69 19.98
C LEU A 18 0.83 2.51 20.88
N PRO A 19 -0.47 2.21 21.00
CA PRO A 19 -0.99 1.21 21.92
C PRO A 19 -0.87 -0.22 21.33
N PHE A 20 0.31 -0.58 20.84
CA PHE A 20 0.58 -1.88 20.23
C PHE A 20 1.83 -2.53 20.83
N LYS A 21 1.81 -3.86 20.93
CA LYS A 21 2.98 -4.65 21.35
C LYS A 21 4.11 -4.53 20.33
N GLN A 22 3.76 -4.59 19.04
CA GLN A 22 4.71 -4.52 17.95
C GLN A 22 4.16 -3.65 16.83
N ILE A 23 5.04 -2.91 16.16
CA ILE A 23 4.72 -2.13 14.97
C ILE A 23 5.20 -2.91 13.75
N TYR A 24 4.32 -3.04 12.78
CA TYR A 24 4.60 -3.71 11.50
C TYR A 24 4.60 -2.69 10.39
N GLY A 25 5.61 -2.75 9.53
CA GLY A 25 5.68 -1.99 8.28
C GLY A 25 5.24 -2.84 7.10
N GLY A 26 4.79 -2.22 6.05
CA GLY A 26 4.38 -2.90 4.84
C GLY A 26 4.04 -1.92 3.72
N SER A 27 3.46 -2.46 2.66
CA SER A 27 2.98 -1.65 1.54
C SER A 27 1.79 -0.77 1.98
N GLY A 28 1.73 0.48 1.51
CA GLY A 28 0.53 1.30 1.57
C GLY A 28 -0.60 0.82 0.62
N TRP A 29 -0.32 -0.22 -0.16
CA TRP A 29 -1.28 -0.87 -1.06
C TRP A 29 -1.68 -2.22 -0.48
N TRP A 30 -2.93 -2.35 -0.09
CA TRP A 30 -3.48 -3.56 0.53
C TRP A 30 -4.87 -3.85 -0.02
N SER A 31 -5.26 -5.12 0.04
CA SER A 31 -6.62 -5.59 -0.24
C SER A 31 -7.14 -6.24 1.02
N LEU A 32 -8.30 -5.82 1.48
CA LEU A 32 -8.89 -6.28 2.73
C LEU A 32 -10.23 -6.94 2.49
N GLN A 33 -10.50 -8.01 3.21
CA GLN A 33 -11.85 -8.53 3.37
C GLN A 33 -12.68 -7.53 4.18
N ARG A 34 -14.00 -7.60 4.07
CA ARG A 34 -14.92 -6.66 4.72
C ARG A 34 -14.72 -6.58 6.23
N ASP A 35 -14.63 -7.72 6.89
CA ASP A 35 -14.44 -7.82 8.34
C ASP A 35 -13.13 -7.21 8.82
N ALA A 36 -12.04 -7.40 8.07
CA ALA A 36 -10.75 -6.78 8.32
C ALA A 36 -10.83 -5.25 8.13
N ALA A 37 -11.50 -4.78 7.08
CA ALA A 37 -11.69 -3.35 6.83
C ALA A 37 -12.53 -2.69 7.93
N GLU A 38 -13.63 -3.33 8.36
CA GLU A 38 -14.46 -2.86 9.47
C GLU A 38 -13.70 -2.82 10.80
N TYR A 39 -12.86 -3.82 11.05
CA TYR A 39 -12.00 -3.86 12.22
C TYR A 39 -11.00 -2.69 12.21
N VAL A 40 -10.28 -2.50 11.11
CA VAL A 40 -9.32 -1.38 10.95
C VAL A 40 -10.02 -0.05 11.15
N TYR A 41 -11.20 0.16 10.56
CA TYR A 41 -11.98 1.37 10.72
C TYR A 41 -12.36 1.63 12.18
N LYS A 42 -12.91 0.64 12.87
CA LYS A 42 -13.30 0.75 14.29
C LYS A 42 -12.10 1.09 15.17
N GLU A 43 -11.00 0.35 15.01
CA GLU A 43 -9.81 0.54 15.84
C GLU A 43 -9.08 1.86 15.55
N TRP A 44 -9.18 2.37 14.33
CA TRP A 44 -8.66 3.70 13.98
C TRP A 44 -9.25 4.80 14.88
N PHE A 45 -10.54 4.75 15.13
CA PHE A 45 -11.23 5.72 16.01
C PHE A 45 -11.11 5.36 17.49
N ASN A 46 -11.35 4.11 17.87
CA ASN A 46 -11.30 3.65 19.25
C ASN A 46 -9.95 3.97 19.91
N LYS A 47 -8.86 3.70 19.21
CA LYS A 47 -7.50 3.99 19.69
C LYS A 47 -7.05 5.43 19.42
N LYS A 48 -7.92 6.27 18.86
CA LYS A 48 -7.63 7.68 18.50
C LYS A 48 -6.38 7.80 17.61
N LEU A 49 -6.18 6.85 16.69
CA LEU A 49 -4.98 6.78 15.85
C LEU A 49 -4.86 7.96 14.92
N HIS A 50 -5.97 8.51 14.43
CA HIS A 50 -6.02 9.73 13.64
C HIS A 50 -5.34 10.93 14.35
N LYS A 51 -5.45 11.03 15.68
CA LYS A 51 -4.76 12.07 16.46
C LYS A 51 -3.30 11.73 16.70
N ARG A 52 -3.01 10.46 17.00
CA ARG A 52 -1.65 9.99 17.32
C ARG A 52 -0.72 10.02 16.12
N LEU A 53 -1.25 9.79 14.92
CA LEU A 53 -0.50 9.68 13.68
C LEU A 53 -0.55 10.93 12.79
N ALA A 54 -1.22 12.00 13.23
CA ALA A 54 -1.44 13.22 12.44
C ALA A 54 -0.14 13.81 11.85
N TYR A 55 0.98 13.65 12.55
CA TYR A 55 2.30 14.15 12.10
C TYR A 55 3.30 13.01 11.80
N THR A 56 2.78 11.81 11.48
CA THR A 56 3.62 10.67 11.10
C THR A 56 3.78 10.67 9.58
N PHE A 57 4.99 10.43 9.11
CA PHE A 57 5.24 10.22 7.69
C PHE A 57 4.74 8.84 7.28
N ALA A 58 3.98 8.77 6.17
CA ALA A 58 3.45 7.53 5.59
C ALA A 58 2.82 6.55 6.61
N PRO A 59 1.82 6.99 7.42
CA PRO A 59 1.22 6.12 8.43
C PRO A 59 0.44 4.95 7.83
N ASP A 60 0.01 5.05 6.58
CA ASP A 60 -0.63 4.01 5.77
C ASP A 60 0.27 2.80 5.54
N GLU A 61 1.59 3.01 5.46
CA GLU A 61 2.58 1.93 5.30
C GLU A 61 2.84 1.12 6.58
N MET A 62 2.18 1.45 7.68
CA MET A 62 2.37 0.75 8.94
C MET A 62 1.09 0.39 9.67
N ILE A 63 0.08 1.26 9.64
CA ILE A 63 -1.01 1.16 10.61
C ILE A 63 -1.96 -0.01 10.34
N VAL A 64 -2.25 -0.29 9.07
CA VAL A 64 -3.17 -1.38 8.70
C VAL A 64 -2.58 -2.72 9.12
N MET A 65 -1.32 -3.00 8.77
CA MET A 65 -0.63 -4.22 9.17
C MET A 65 -0.49 -4.31 10.69
N THR A 66 -0.16 -3.20 11.34
CA THR A 66 -0.04 -3.16 12.79
C THR A 66 -1.35 -3.49 13.49
N LEU A 67 -2.48 -2.98 13.01
CA LEU A 67 -3.79 -3.29 13.56
C LEU A 67 -4.16 -4.76 13.38
N LEU A 68 -4.00 -5.28 12.17
CA LEU A 68 -4.40 -6.66 11.85
C LEU A 68 -3.53 -7.69 12.58
N LEU A 69 -2.21 -7.49 12.60
CA LEU A 69 -1.27 -8.43 13.21
C LEU A 69 -1.19 -8.34 14.75
N ASN A 70 -1.71 -7.27 15.37
CA ASN A 70 -1.92 -7.20 16.82
C ASN A 70 -3.36 -7.56 17.23
N SER A 71 -4.20 -7.98 16.30
CA SER A 71 -5.58 -8.34 16.59
C SER A 71 -5.67 -9.74 17.22
N ASP A 72 -6.50 -9.90 18.22
CA ASP A 72 -6.85 -11.22 18.78
C ASP A 72 -7.75 -12.04 17.83
N LYS A 73 -8.26 -11.43 16.75
CA LYS A 73 -9.15 -12.09 15.77
C LYS A 73 -8.43 -13.00 14.78
N HIS A 74 -7.09 -12.97 14.74
CA HIS A 74 -6.28 -13.79 13.83
C HIS A 74 -6.75 -13.72 12.36
N PHE A 75 -6.72 -12.52 11.78
CA PHE A 75 -7.03 -12.34 10.36
C PHE A 75 -6.01 -13.10 9.49
N PRO A 76 -6.46 -13.88 8.48
CA PRO A 76 -5.55 -14.49 7.52
C PRO A 76 -4.84 -13.38 6.71
N VAL A 77 -3.51 -13.45 6.68
CA VAL A 77 -2.68 -12.46 5.98
C VAL A 77 -1.87 -13.16 4.89
N VAL A 78 -2.03 -12.71 3.67
CA VAL A 78 -1.16 -13.05 2.55
C VAL A 78 -0.17 -11.91 2.38
N ASN A 79 1.13 -12.21 2.44
CA ASN A 79 2.17 -11.18 2.31
C ASN A 79 2.43 -10.82 0.84
N ASP A 80 1.37 -10.44 0.15
CA ASP A 80 1.37 -9.97 -1.22
C ASP A 80 0.35 -8.82 -1.34
N ASN A 81 0.78 -7.71 -1.91
CA ASN A 81 -0.12 -6.58 -2.12
C ASN A 81 -1.00 -6.71 -3.38
N LEU A 82 -0.82 -7.78 -4.14
CA LEU A 82 -1.55 -8.10 -5.38
C LEU A 82 -1.50 -6.98 -6.43
N ARG A 83 -0.36 -6.28 -6.51
CA ARG A 83 -0.07 -5.23 -7.51
C ARG A 83 1.14 -5.62 -8.33
N PHE A 84 0.94 -5.72 -9.63
CA PHE A 84 2.05 -5.93 -10.56
C PHE A 84 2.81 -4.61 -10.73
N MET A 85 4.05 -4.60 -10.25
CA MET A 85 4.94 -3.44 -10.29
C MET A 85 6.35 -3.90 -10.61
N ILE A 86 7.06 -3.16 -11.47
CA ILE A 86 8.46 -3.44 -11.78
C ILE A 86 9.31 -2.33 -11.16
N TRP A 87 10.19 -2.74 -10.25
CA TRP A 87 11.14 -1.86 -9.59
C TRP A 87 12.50 -1.99 -10.25
N GLU A 88 13.14 -0.87 -10.52
CA GLU A 88 14.48 -0.80 -11.07
C GLU A 88 15.38 -0.01 -10.14
N ALA A 89 16.65 -0.39 -10.09
CA ALA A 89 17.65 0.30 -9.25
C ALA A 89 17.75 1.78 -9.64
N GLY A 90 17.84 2.65 -8.64
CA GLY A 90 17.97 4.10 -8.84
C GLY A 90 16.65 4.86 -9.01
N LEU A 91 15.51 4.18 -9.12
CA LEU A 91 14.21 4.84 -9.18
C LEU A 91 13.58 4.98 -7.79
N SER A 92 12.93 6.11 -7.56
CA SER A 92 12.16 6.37 -6.32
C SER A 92 10.79 5.70 -6.28
N GLY A 93 10.43 4.95 -7.32
CA GLY A 93 9.17 4.24 -7.45
C GLY A 93 9.20 3.24 -8.62
N PRO A 94 8.15 2.43 -8.83
CA PRO A 94 8.11 1.51 -9.95
C PRO A 94 8.13 2.27 -11.27
N ARG A 95 8.77 1.68 -12.29
CA ARG A 95 8.79 2.25 -13.65
C ARG A 95 7.45 2.13 -14.34
N ASN A 96 7.26 2.89 -15.41
CA ASN A 96 6.14 2.69 -16.31
C ASN A 96 6.25 1.32 -17.00
N LEU A 97 5.12 0.62 -17.10
CA LEU A 97 5.00 -0.62 -17.85
C LEU A 97 4.98 -0.31 -19.35
N THR A 98 5.55 -1.21 -20.13
CA THR A 98 5.63 -1.10 -21.60
C THR A 98 5.00 -2.32 -22.26
N ILE A 99 4.86 -2.29 -23.58
CA ILE A 99 4.31 -3.41 -24.35
C ILE A 99 5.09 -4.72 -24.11
N SER A 100 6.40 -4.66 -23.83
CA SER A 100 7.23 -5.82 -23.53
C SER A 100 6.88 -6.50 -22.20
N ASP A 101 6.16 -5.83 -21.32
CA ASP A 101 5.72 -6.39 -20.03
C ASP A 101 4.37 -7.12 -20.14
N PHE A 102 3.71 -7.07 -21.31
CA PHE A 102 2.37 -7.62 -21.49
C PHE A 102 2.26 -9.08 -21.09
N ASP A 103 3.20 -9.92 -21.49
CA ASP A 103 3.14 -11.35 -21.21
C ASP A 103 3.31 -11.64 -19.71
N LYS A 104 4.17 -10.89 -19.01
CA LYS A 104 4.31 -10.96 -17.56
C LYS A 104 3.02 -10.50 -16.87
N LEU A 105 2.43 -9.41 -17.37
CA LEU A 105 1.19 -8.87 -16.85
C LEU A 105 0.03 -9.85 -17.02
N LYS A 106 -0.07 -10.52 -18.14
CA LYS A 106 -1.13 -11.50 -18.45
C LYS A 106 -1.07 -12.73 -17.51
N HIS A 107 0.12 -13.14 -17.09
CA HIS A 107 0.31 -14.34 -16.27
C HIS A 107 0.50 -14.06 -14.77
N THR A 108 0.33 -12.80 -14.33
CA THR A 108 0.40 -12.46 -12.91
C THR A 108 -0.91 -12.79 -12.19
N ASN A 109 -0.81 -13.11 -10.92
CA ASN A 109 -1.96 -13.22 -10.01
C ASN A 109 -2.38 -11.88 -9.40
N ALA A 110 -1.73 -10.77 -9.79
CA ALA A 110 -2.05 -9.45 -9.28
C ALA A 110 -3.41 -8.94 -9.81
N PHE A 111 -4.16 -8.26 -8.98
CA PHE A 111 -5.45 -7.66 -9.35
C PHE A 111 -5.29 -6.31 -10.04
N PHE A 112 -4.18 -5.64 -9.81
CA PHE A 112 -3.90 -4.30 -10.34
C PHE A 112 -2.49 -4.22 -10.86
N ALA A 113 -2.25 -3.30 -11.81
CA ALA A 113 -0.93 -3.04 -12.35
C ALA A 113 -0.62 -1.54 -12.34
N ARG A 114 0.65 -1.21 -12.11
CA ARG A 114 1.15 0.17 -12.18
C ARG A 114 2.68 0.18 -12.43
N LYS A 115 3.21 1.26 -13.01
CA LYS A 115 2.51 2.45 -13.47
C LYS A 115 2.18 2.28 -14.93
N MET A 116 1.04 2.79 -15.36
CA MET A 116 0.70 2.88 -16.78
C MET A 116 0.36 4.32 -17.11
N ASN A 117 0.94 4.82 -18.20
CA ASN A 117 0.59 6.12 -18.77
C ASN A 117 -0.14 5.85 -20.10
N PRO A 118 -1.44 6.16 -20.22
CA PRO A 118 -2.20 5.86 -21.42
C PRO A 118 -1.71 6.62 -22.67
N VAL A 119 -0.98 7.73 -22.48
CA VAL A 119 -0.40 8.50 -23.61
C VAL A 119 0.89 7.84 -24.10
N ASP A 120 1.82 7.57 -23.18
CA ASP A 120 3.15 7.03 -23.53
C ASP A 120 3.13 5.53 -23.84
N ASN A 121 2.11 4.81 -23.36
CA ASN A 121 1.99 3.35 -23.44
C ASN A 121 0.63 2.93 -24.05
N ALA A 122 0.17 3.68 -25.06
CA ALA A 122 -1.11 3.45 -25.73
C ALA A 122 -1.21 2.04 -26.34
N ASP A 123 -0.11 1.51 -26.86
CA ASP A 123 0.01 0.17 -27.40
C ASP A 123 -0.26 -0.93 -26.37
N LEU A 124 0.33 -0.81 -25.16
CA LEU A 124 0.05 -1.71 -24.06
C LEU A 124 -1.42 -1.61 -23.64
N TYR A 125 -1.96 -0.39 -23.55
CA TYR A 125 -3.34 -0.18 -23.16
C TYR A 125 -4.32 -0.81 -24.14
N HIS A 126 -4.10 -0.62 -25.45
CA HIS A 126 -4.89 -1.24 -26.51
C HIS A 126 -4.81 -2.78 -26.49
N LYS A 127 -3.63 -3.32 -26.24
CA LYS A 127 -3.44 -4.76 -26.16
C LYS A 127 -4.16 -5.38 -24.97
N ILE A 128 -4.12 -4.73 -23.80
CA ILE A 128 -4.85 -5.17 -22.60
C ILE A 128 -6.35 -5.16 -22.86
N ASN A 129 -6.90 -4.05 -23.36
CA ASN A 129 -8.33 -3.93 -23.67
C ASN A 129 -8.80 -4.98 -24.68
N LYS A 130 -8.01 -5.25 -25.70
CA LYS A 130 -8.31 -6.31 -26.68
C LYS A 130 -8.36 -7.70 -26.05
N GLU A 131 -7.52 -7.97 -25.04
CA GLU A 131 -7.49 -9.24 -24.35
C GLU A 131 -8.67 -9.39 -23.37
N LEU A 132 -9.02 -8.33 -22.64
CA LEU A 132 -10.18 -8.32 -21.75
C LEU A 132 -11.48 -8.55 -22.51
N ASN A 133 -11.68 -7.88 -23.64
CA ASN A 133 -12.88 -8.04 -24.47
C ASN A 133 -13.02 -9.42 -25.11
N LYS A 134 -11.96 -10.23 -25.14
CA LYS A 134 -12.05 -11.65 -25.59
C LYS A 134 -12.60 -12.56 -24.50
N THR A 135 -12.58 -12.13 -23.25
CA THR A 135 -12.95 -12.97 -22.10
C THR A 135 -14.43 -12.76 -21.71
N GLU A 136 -15.11 -11.79 -22.33
CA GLU A 136 -16.55 -11.47 -22.08
C GLU A 136 -17.54 -12.21 -23.02
N ILE A 137 -17.11 -13.31 -23.68
CA ILE A 137 -18.00 -14.10 -24.55
C ILE A 137 -18.23 -15.49 -23.96
#